data_1ad5090a28fcda2c9f42adb3517cdc91
#
_entry.id   1ad5090a28fcda2c9f42adb3517cdc91
#
_cell.length_a   1.000
_cell.length_b   1.000
_cell.length_c   1.000
_cell.angle_alpha   90.00
_cell.angle_beta   90.00
_cell.angle_gamma   90.00
#
_symmetry.space_group_name_H-M   'P 1'
#
loop_
_entity.id
_entity.type
_entity.pdbx_description
1 polymer ?
#
loop_
_entity_poly.entity_id
_entity_poly.type
_entity_poly.pdbx_seq_one_letter_code
_entity_poly.pdbx_strand_id
1 'polypeptide(L)'
;MIFETSIKTTVVDKNGNDKTLVSRYIIENAELFGEVESKLYEEFGNETGFEVTSIKISKLREIINEAPQDDTECKIYFATIVDKFYDAEKDETTENQYTVALHAHDFNEAKQNIGQYMRQGMEDMELVGLKCTKYISVL
;
A
#
# COMPACT_ATOMS: atom_id res chain seq x y z
N MET A 1 8.36 1.79 -10.07
CA MET A 1 6.91 1.47 -10.04
C MET A 1 6.54 0.78 -8.74
N ILE A 2 5.29 0.89 -8.38
CA ILE A 2 4.74 0.22 -7.20
C ILE A 2 3.89 -0.95 -7.67
N PHE A 3 4.05 -2.10 -7.03
CA PHE A 3 3.28 -3.31 -7.33
C PHE A 3 2.52 -3.77 -6.10
N GLU A 4 1.32 -4.27 -6.33
CA GLU A 4 0.52 -4.94 -5.32
C GLU A 4 0.58 -6.44 -5.59
N THR A 5 0.94 -7.21 -4.55
CA THR A 5 1.17 -8.65 -4.68
C THR A 5 0.37 -9.44 -3.68
N SER A 6 0.14 -10.70 -4.01
CA SER A 6 -0.49 -11.67 -3.13
C SER A 6 0.23 -13.00 -3.25
N ILE A 7 0.50 -13.62 -2.12
CA ILE A 7 1.10 -14.95 -2.04
C ILE A 7 0.22 -15.85 -1.17
N LYS A 8 0.38 -17.15 -1.33
CA LYS A 8 -0.20 -18.12 -0.41
C LYS A 8 0.87 -19.03 0.16
N THR A 9 0.67 -19.42 1.40
CA THR A 9 1.52 -20.39 2.11
C THR A 9 0.61 -21.36 2.85
N THR A 10 1.18 -22.49 3.27
CA THR A 10 0.47 -23.48 4.06
C THR A 10 0.94 -23.38 5.51
N VAL A 11 -0.01 -23.22 6.42
CA VAL A 11 0.24 -23.19 7.87
C VAL A 11 -0.57 -24.29 8.54
N VAL A 12 -0.15 -24.71 9.72
CA VAL A 12 -0.87 -25.71 10.52
C VAL A 12 -1.72 -24.96 11.54
N ASP A 13 -3.02 -25.28 11.59
CA ASP A 13 -3.94 -24.66 12.54
C ASP A 13 -3.82 -25.29 13.93
N LYS A 14 -4.64 -24.80 14.87
CA LYS A 14 -4.65 -25.29 16.26
C LYS A 14 -5.03 -26.76 16.39
N ASN A 15 -5.74 -27.31 15.41
CA ASN A 15 -6.20 -28.71 15.40
C ASN A 15 -5.26 -29.63 14.63
N GLY A 16 -4.11 -29.12 14.16
CA GLY A 16 -3.13 -29.89 13.40
C GLY A 16 -3.48 -30.06 11.92
N ASN A 17 -4.48 -29.35 11.42
CA ASN A 17 -4.88 -29.39 10.00
C ASN A 17 -4.14 -28.35 9.18
N ASP A 18 -3.84 -28.69 7.92
CA ASP A 18 -3.25 -27.75 7.00
C ASP A 18 -4.25 -26.67 6.61
N LYS A 19 -3.80 -25.43 6.62
CA LYS A 19 -4.59 -24.26 6.26
C LYS A 19 -3.82 -23.37 5.29
N THR A 20 -4.50 -22.88 4.27
CA THR A 20 -3.93 -21.91 3.33
C THR A 20 -4.03 -20.51 3.93
N LEU A 21 -2.88 -19.83 3.98
CA LEU A 21 -2.79 -18.43 4.39
C LEU A 21 -2.49 -17.56 3.17
N VAL A 22 -3.33 -16.58 2.93
CA VAL A 22 -3.10 -15.58 1.87
C VAL A 22 -2.53 -14.32 2.50
N SER A 23 -1.39 -13.86 1.99
CA SER A 23 -0.69 -12.68 2.49
C SER A 23 -0.46 -11.70 1.35
N ARG A 24 -0.60 -10.41 1.62
CA ARG A 24 -0.50 -9.36 0.63
C ARG A 24 0.63 -8.38 0.98
N TYR A 25 1.41 -8.03 -0.02
CA TYR A 25 2.56 -7.14 0.13
C TYR A 25 2.58 -6.10 -0.98
N ILE A 26 3.09 -4.91 -0.64
CA ILE A 26 3.37 -3.87 -1.62
C ILE A 26 4.87 -3.91 -1.90
N ILE A 27 5.26 -3.87 -3.16
CA ILE A 27 6.66 -3.80 -3.57
C ILE A 27 6.88 -2.50 -4.32
N GLU A 28 7.83 -1.71 -3.83
CA GLU A 28 8.26 -0.49 -4.50
C GLU A 28 9.63 -0.68 -5.14
N ASN A 29 10.03 0.26 -6.00
CA ASN A 29 11.35 0.27 -6.64
C ASN A 29 11.63 -0.92 -7.57
N ALA A 30 10.59 -1.51 -8.13
CA ALA A 30 10.71 -2.53 -9.17
C ALA A 30 10.16 -1.98 -10.50
N GLU A 31 10.73 -2.42 -11.60
CA GLU A 31 10.32 -1.99 -12.94
C GLU A 31 9.64 -3.12 -13.73
N LEU A 32 9.98 -4.37 -13.44
CA LEU A 32 9.52 -5.55 -14.17
C LEU A 32 8.82 -6.54 -13.23
N PHE A 33 7.84 -7.26 -13.77
CA PHE A 33 7.16 -8.32 -13.03
C PHE A 33 8.13 -9.41 -12.54
N GLY A 34 9.15 -9.73 -13.34
CA GLY A 34 10.17 -10.72 -12.97
C GLY A 34 10.98 -10.30 -11.75
N GLU A 35 11.27 -9.01 -11.59
CA GLU A 35 11.95 -8.49 -10.41
C GLU A 35 11.09 -8.64 -9.16
N VAL A 36 9.78 -8.38 -9.28
CA VAL A 36 8.82 -8.54 -8.20
C VAL A 36 8.72 -9.99 -7.77
N GLU A 37 8.59 -10.90 -8.73
CA GLU A 37 8.53 -12.33 -8.48
C GLU A 37 9.80 -12.83 -7.79
N SER A 38 10.97 -12.42 -8.26
CA SER A 38 12.26 -12.78 -7.66
C SER A 38 12.35 -12.31 -6.20
N LYS A 39 11.89 -11.10 -5.93
CA LYS A 39 11.90 -10.56 -4.56
C LYS A 39 11.00 -11.36 -3.63
N LEU A 40 9.82 -11.77 -4.09
CA LEU A 40 8.92 -12.61 -3.31
C LEU A 40 9.54 -13.99 -3.03
N TYR A 41 10.21 -14.58 -4.00
CA TYR A 41 10.93 -15.85 -3.81
C TYR A 41 12.10 -15.73 -2.83
N GLU A 42 12.82 -14.62 -2.85
CA GLU A 42 13.90 -14.38 -1.88
C GLU A 42 13.37 -14.30 -0.45
N GLU A 43 12.25 -13.60 -0.26
CA GLU A 43 11.68 -13.35 1.07
C GLU A 43 10.91 -14.57 1.62
N PHE A 44 10.16 -15.27 0.77
CA PHE A 44 9.19 -16.26 1.21
C PHE A 44 9.34 -17.64 0.55
N GLY A 45 10.28 -17.81 -0.37
CA GLY A 45 10.41 -19.04 -1.16
C GLY A 45 10.65 -20.32 -0.34
N ASN A 46 11.15 -20.18 0.88
CA ASN A 46 11.38 -21.31 1.79
C ASN A 46 10.16 -21.69 2.63
N GLU A 47 9.09 -20.89 2.56
CA GLU A 47 7.84 -21.17 3.27
C GLU A 47 7.12 -22.36 2.64
N THR A 48 6.49 -23.17 3.50
CA THR A 48 5.74 -24.36 3.03
C THR A 48 4.56 -23.94 2.17
N GLY A 49 4.43 -24.56 1.00
CA GLY A 49 3.32 -24.31 0.09
C GLY A 49 3.33 -22.94 -0.57
N PHE A 50 4.49 -22.26 -0.58
CA PHE A 50 4.62 -20.93 -1.15
C PHE A 50 4.23 -20.93 -2.63
N GLU A 51 3.38 -19.95 -2.97
CA GLU A 51 2.97 -19.70 -4.35
C GLU A 51 2.61 -18.23 -4.50
N VAL A 52 3.09 -17.61 -5.56
CA VAL A 52 2.67 -16.25 -5.94
C VAL A 52 1.32 -16.34 -6.63
N THR A 53 0.30 -15.71 -6.09
CA THR A 53 -1.06 -15.79 -6.62
C THR A 53 -1.43 -14.59 -7.49
N SER A 54 -0.85 -13.42 -7.22
CA SER A 54 -1.07 -12.26 -8.09
C SER A 54 0.06 -11.24 -7.97
N ILE A 55 0.36 -10.60 -9.10
CA ILE A 55 1.24 -9.44 -9.19
C ILE A 55 0.54 -8.46 -10.13
N LYS A 56 0.30 -7.24 -9.66
CA LYS A 56 -0.28 -6.19 -10.50
C LYS A 56 0.40 -4.85 -10.25
N ILE A 57 0.45 -4.02 -11.28
CA ILE A 57 0.92 -2.64 -11.15
C ILE A 57 -0.10 -1.87 -10.31
N SER A 58 0.38 -1.22 -9.25
CA SER A 58 -0.47 -0.44 -8.37
C SER A 58 -0.85 0.90 -9.00
N LYS A 59 -2.04 1.37 -8.67
CA LYS A 59 -2.49 2.73 -8.99
C LYS A 59 -2.06 3.75 -7.94
N LEU A 60 -1.34 3.32 -6.89
CA LEU A 60 -0.82 4.22 -5.88
C LEU A 60 0.15 5.22 -6.49
N ARG A 61 0.00 6.47 -6.13
CA ARG A 61 0.93 7.53 -6.56
C ARG A 61 2.25 7.43 -5.82
N GLU A 62 2.19 7.23 -4.50
CA GLU A 62 3.37 7.09 -3.66
C GLU A 62 3.05 6.46 -2.31
N ILE A 63 4.10 6.12 -1.58
CA ILE A 63 4.04 5.69 -0.19
C ILE A 63 4.67 6.81 0.63
N ILE A 64 3.88 7.48 1.47
CA ILE A 64 4.29 8.75 2.09
C ILE A 64 5.07 8.59 3.39
N ASN A 65 4.99 7.44 4.03
CA ASN A 65 5.80 7.12 5.19
C ASN A 65 5.99 5.61 5.29
N GLU A 66 7.09 5.20 5.88
CA GLU A 66 7.39 3.79 6.10
C GLU A 66 7.50 3.52 7.60
N ALA A 67 7.01 2.36 8.01
CA ALA A 67 7.20 1.90 9.38
C ALA A 67 8.58 1.28 9.55
N PRO A 68 9.17 1.34 10.76
CA PRO A 68 10.34 0.52 11.08
C PRO A 68 10.04 -0.96 10.83
N GLN A 69 11.03 -1.70 10.34
CA GLN A 69 10.87 -3.11 9.98
C GLN A 69 10.44 -4.01 11.14
N ASP A 70 10.73 -3.61 12.36
CA ASP A 70 10.38 -4.34 13.58
C ASP A 70 9.01 -3.97 14.14
N ASP A 71 8.31 -3.00 13.55
CA ASP A 71 7.00 -2.57 13.99
C ASP A 71 5.91 -3.43 13.33
N THR A 72 5.55 -4.53 14.00
CA THR A 72 4.55 -5.49 13.49
C THR A 72 3.10 -5.06 13.73
N GLU A 73 2.89 -4.01 14.53
CA GLU A 73 1.54 -3.50 14.82
C GLU A 73 1.12 -2.41 13.83
N CYS A 74 2.04 -1.89 13.06
CA CYS A 74 1.77 -0.87 12.06
C CYS A 74 1.02 -1.46 10.87
N LYS A 75 -0.03 -0.78 10.47
CA LYS A 75 -0.89 -1.19 9.35
C LYS A 75 -0.71 -0.25 8.17
N ILE A 76 -1.09 -0.71 7.00
CA ILE A 76 -1.06 0.10 5.78
C ILE A 76 -2.46 0.61 5.48
N TYR A 77 -2.58 1.93 5.36
CA TYR A 77 -3.81 2.64 5.00
C TYR A 77 -3.67 3.22 3.59
N PHE A 78 -4.77 3.21 2.86
CA PHE A 78 -4.87 3.92 1.59
C PHE A 78 -5.71 5.17 1.78
N ALA A 79 -5.14 6.32 1.39
CA ALA A 79 -5.83 7.60 1.42
C ALA A 79 -6.10 8.07 0.00
N THR A 80 -7.34 8.42 -0.29
CA THR A 80 -7.73 8.99 -1.58
C THR A 80 -7.87 10.49 -1.42
N ILE A 81 -7.17 11.24 -2.26
CA ILE A 81 -7.07 12.70 -2.20
C ILE A 81 -7.56 13.27 -3.52
N VAL A 82 -8.36 14.32 -3.44
CA VAL A 82 -8.73 15.15 -4.59
C VAL A 82 -7.93 16.44 -4.50
N ASP A 83 -7.25 16.74 -5.57
CA ASP A 83 -6.43 17.93 -5.75
C ASP A 83 -7.15 18.86 -6.73
N LYS A 84 -7.43 20.09 -6.30
CA LYS A 84 -8.18 21.06 -7.09
C LYS A 84 -7.24 22.15 -7.60
N PHE A 85 -7.26 22.33 -8.90
CA PHE A 85 -6.45 23.35 -9.57
C PHE A 85 -7.35 24.28 -10.37
N TYR A 86 -7.23 25.58 -10.12
CA TYR A 86 -7.96 26.60 -10.88
C TYR A 86 -7.05 27.18 -11.96
N ASP A 87 -7.50 27.10 -13.22
CA ASP A 87 -6.83 27.71 -14.36
C ASP A 87 -7.51 29.05 -14.67
N ALA A 88 -6.83 30.14 -14.33
CA ALA A 88 -7.36 31.49 -14.51
C ALA A 88 -7.51 31.89 -15.98
N GLU A 89 -6.69 31.33 -16.88
CA GLU A 89 -6.78 31.63 -18.31
C GLU A 89 -8.02 31.02 -18.95
N LYS A 90 -8.41 29.84 -18.51
CA LYS A 90 -9.58 29.10 -19.02
C LYS A 90 -10.81 29.28 -18.16
N ASP A 91 -10.69 29.92 -17.00
CA ASP A 91 -11.75 30.02 -15.99
C ASP A 91 -12.36 28.65 -15.67
N GLU A 92 -11.52 27.66 -15.53
CA GLU A 92 -11.90 26.26 -15.23
C GLU A 92 -11.21 25.75 -13.98
N THR A 93 -11.93 24.94 -13.20
CA THR A 93 -11.34 24.20 -12.09
C THR A 93 -11.15 22.75 -12.53
N THR A 94 -9.92 22.25 -12.42
CA THR A 94 -9.58 20.87 -12.70
C THR A 94 -9.40 20.11 -11.40
N GLU A 95 -9.97 18.90 -11.32
CA GLU A 95 -9.81 18.02 -10.18
C GLU A 95 -9.04 16.77 -10.58
N ASN A 96 -8.00 16.43 -9.80
CA ASN A 96 -7.27 15.19 -9.96
C ASN A 96 -7.44 14.36 -8.71
N GLN A 97 -7.87 13.12 -8.88
CA GLN A 97 -8.01 12.18 -7.79
C GLN A 97 -6.88 11.16 -7.84
N TYR A 98 -6.24 10.94 -6.69
CA TYR A 98 -5.17 9.95 -6.58
C TYR A 98 -5.17 9.30 -5.19
N THR A 99 -4.50 8.16 -5.09
CA THR A 99 -4.39 7.40 -3.85
C THR A 99 -2.94 7.28 -3.43
N VAL A 100 -2.69 7.47 -2.14
CA VAL A 100 -1.37 7.25 -1.52
C VAL A 100 -1.49 6.21 -0.43
N ALA A 101 -0.40 5.50 -0.17
CA ALA A 101 -0.32 4.56 0.95
C ALA A 101 0.45 5.20 2.09
N LEU A 102 0.07 4.86 3.32
CA LEU A 102 0.75 5.31 4.52
C LEU A 102 0.68 4.25 5.60
N HIS A 103 1.66 4.27 6.50
CA HIS A 103 1.68 3.42 7.68
C HIS A 103 1.11 4.16 8.89
N ALA A 104 0.32 3.47 9.69
CA ALA A 104 -0.19 3.98 10.95
C ALA A 104 -0.63 2.82 11.84
N HIS A 105 -0.63 3.02 13.16
CA HIS A 105 -1.06 2.01 14.12
C HIS A 105 -2.58 1.94 14.22
N ASP A 106 -3.25 3.05 14.01
CA ASP A 106 -4.71 3.14 14.04
C ASP A 106 -5.23 4.20 13.06
N PHE A 107 -6.54 4.28 12.95
CA PHE A 107 -7.20 5.21 12.04
C PHE A 107 -6.92 6.68 12.38
N ASN A 108 -6.87 7.03 13.67
CA ASN A 108 -6.60 8.40 14.09
C ASN A 108 -5.19 8.84 13.71
N GLU A 109 -4.20 7.97 13.91
CA GLU A 109 -2.82 8.23 13.49
C GLU A 109 -2.72 8.38 11.98
N ALA A 110 -3.42 7.52 11.22
CA ALA A 110 -3.47 7.63 9.77
C ALA A 110 -4.04 8.98 9.33
N LYS A 111 -5.09 9.43 9.97
CA LYS A 111 -5.72 10.72 9.71
C LYS A 111 -4.78 11.89 10.00
N GLN A 112 -4.02 11.83 11.08
CA GLN A 112 -3.01 12.84 11.42
C GLN A 112 -1.88 12.86 10.40
N ASN A 113 -1.37 11.70 10.03
CA ASN A 113 -0.26 11.57 9.10
C ASN A 113 -0.64 12.08 7.70
N ILE A 114 -1.83 11.73 7.22
CA ILE A 114 -2.28 12.22 5.92
C ILE A 114 -2.56 13.74 5.97
N GLY A 115 -3.06 14.23 7.09
CA GLY A 115 -3.26 15.67 7.29
C GLY A 115 -1.96 16.47 7.20
N GLN A 116 -0.87 15.95 7.76
CA GLN A 116 0.46 16.57 7.65
C GLN A 116 0.97 16.56 6.21
N TYR A 117 0.78 15.44 5.51
CA TYR A 117 1.15 15.33 4.11
C TYR A 117 0.43 16.38 3.25
N MET A 118 -0.88 16.53 3.46
CA MET A 118 -1.69 17.48 2.70
C MET A 118 -1.31 18.93 2.97
N ARG A 119 -0.88 19.28 4.20
CA ARG A 119 -0.45 20.64 4.55
C ARG A 119 0.86 21.05 3.89
N GLN A 120 1.67 20.09 3.47
CA GLN A 120 2.92 20.36 2.78
C GLN A 120 2.70 20.74 1.30
N GLY A 121 1.53 20.42 0.77
CA GLY A 121 1.17 20.78 -0.58
C GLY A 121 0.77 22.25 -0.71
N MET A 122 1.07 22.86 -1.85
CA MET A 122 0.68 24.23 -2.16
C MET A 122 -0.70 24.31 -2.82
N GLU A 123 -1.31 23.18 -3.08
CA GLU A 123 -2.57 23.07 -3.78
C GLU A 123 -3.73 22.83 -2.82
N ASP A 124 -4.94 23.09 -3.29
CA ASP A 124 -6.15 22.85 -2.52
C ASP A 124 -6.49 21.35 -2.57
N MET A 125 -6.23 20.63 -1.49
CA MET A 125 -6.41 19.19 -1.38
C MET A 125 -7.53 18.85 -0.42
N GLU A 126 -8.32 17.84 -0.79
CA GLU A 126 -9.38 17.30 0.04
C GLU A 126 -9.21 15.80 0.21
N LEU A 127 -9.27 15.33 1.44
CA LEU A 127 -9.27 13.90 1.75
C LEU A 127 -10.69 13.36 1.55
N VAL A 128 -10.88 12.49 0.55
CA VAL A 128 -12.19 11.94 0.23
C VAL A 128 -12.35 10.47 0.63
N GLY A 129 -11.27 9.82 1.04
CA GLY A 129 -11.33 8.43 1.50
C GLY A 129 -10.10 8.05 2.30
N LEU A 130 -10.29 7.23 3.32
CA LEU A 130 -9.21 6.66 4.12
C LEU A 130 -9.65 5.28 4.57
N LYS A 131 -8.89 4.25 4.21
CA LYS A 131 -9.22 2.88 4.57
C LYS A 131 -8.01 2.09 5.02
N CYS A 132 -8.22 1.20 6.00
CA CYS A 132 -7.24 0.21 6.38
C CYS A 132 -7.24 -0.91 5.34
N THR A 133 -6.05 -1.31 4.90
CA THR A 133 -5.89 -2.37 3.91
C THR A 133 -5.48 -3.68 4.57
N LYS A 134 -5.48 -4.75 3.79
CA LYS A 134 -4.99 -6.07 4.21
C LYS A 134 -3.52 -6.30 3.84
N TYR A 135 -2.83 -5.30 3.31
CA TYR A 135 -1.41 -5.41 3.02
C TYR A 135 -0.62 -5.45 4.32
N ILE A 136 0.32 -6.40 4.41
CA ILE A 136 1.10 -6.63 5.64
C ILE A 136 2.24 -5.64 5.74
N SER A 137 2.97 -5.46 4.64
CA SER A 137 4.11 -4.54 4.64
C SER A 137 4.50 -4.14 3.21
N VAL A 138 5.42 -3.18 3.16
CA VAL A 138 6.10 -2.76 1.93
C VAL A 138 7.47 -3.42 1.89
N LEU A 139 7.76 -4.09 0.81
CA LEU A 139 9.03 -4.79 0.60
C LEU A 139 9.96 -4.01 -0.33
#